data_3a3592c17f03e9a828475d9bc8e3d30e
#
_entry.id   3a3592c17f03e9a828475d9bc8e3d30e
#
_cell.length_a   1.000
_cell.length_b   1.000
_cell.length_c   1.000
_cell.angle_alpha   90.00
_cell.angle_beta   90.00
_cell.angle_gamma   90.00
#
_symmetry.space_group_name_H-M   'P 1'
#
loop_
_entity.id
_entity.type
_entity.pdbx_description
1 polymer ?
#
loop_
_entity_poly.entity_id
_entity_poly.type
_entity_poly.pdbx_seq_one_letter_code
_entity_poly.pdbx_strand_id
1 'polypeptide(L)'
;MTEVGLSPSSQAMLALRDQVIEAWRQAARETLGKAGELPDPILLNTLPTFYEHLARLLTQEYFQASGVDVALIAQEHGGERARLSGYDTTTLIREYQLFRQVLFKMLHQCRVTLTHEQREAIATSIDSAIRESVTAFALIQSALREQFIAALTHDLRTPLSTVSVAAQVIESKAPSDDIRRLAERIVVNAQRIETMTRDLLDCMVFEGGQRLPLHLEEFDLAVLAYEVAQQTMERSAVQVQVKFESAVGHWCRASLQRALENLLGNAIKYRAPGTPIMLRVASRGVRVQLEVHNEGEPIPLEEQESIFQVYRRARGGKCSKDGWGVGLPYARRVAESHGGSILVTSSVAMGTTFLIDIPMDARPFSAAPVAG
;
A
#
# COMPACT_ATOMS: atom_id res chain seq x y z
N MET A 1 -42.12 13.90 -0.94
CA MET A 1 -41.81 12.58 -0.34
C MET A 1 -42.30 12.65 1.09
N THR A 2 -43.41 11.96 1.40
CA THR A 2 -43.95 11.84 2.76
C THR A 2 -42.93 11.17 3.64
N GLU A 3 -42.55 11.79 4.78
CA GLU A 3 -41.75 11.16 5.82
C GLU A 3 -42.46 9.89 6.31
N VAL A 4 -41.96 8.75 5.87
CA VAL A 4 -42.40 7.46 6.39
C VAL A 4 -41.95 7.38 7.84
N GLY A 5 -42.89 7.27 8.78
CA GLY A 5 -42.60 7.20 10.21
C GLY A 5 -41.73 5.98 10.53
N LEU A 6 -40.51 6.19 11.00
CA LEU A 6 -39.58 5.13 11.39
C LEU A 6 -40.19 4.26 12.51
N SER A 7 -39.98 2.94 12.43
CA SER A 7 -40.40 2.01 13.49
C SER A 7 -39.66 2.32 14.82
N PRO A 8 -40.23 1.98 16.00
CA PRO A 8 -39.56 2.17 17.28
C PRO A 8 -38.17 1.52 17.33
N SER A 9 -38.02 0.33 16.76
CA SER A 9 -36.72 -0.38 16.68
C SER A 9 -35.74 0.37 15.79
N SER A 10 -36.17 0.94 14.66
CA SER A 10 -35.37 1.77 13.76
C SER A 10 -34.85 3.04 14.47
N GLN A 11 -35.75 3.74 15.16
CA GLN A 11 -35.36 4.94 15.94
C GLN A 11 -34.37 4.62 17.04
N ALA A 12 -34.60 3.53 17.78
CA ALA A 12 -33.69 3.07 18.82
C ALA A 12 -32.30 2.71 18.26
N MET A 13 -32.25 2.02 17.13
CA MET A 13 -30.97 1.76 16.47
C MET A 13 -30.28 3.03 16.04
N LEU A 14 -30.95 3.94 15.35
CA LEU A 14 -30.35 5.20 14.90
C LEU A 14 -29.77 6.02 16.06
N ALA A 15 -30.44 6.02 17.22
CA ALA A 15 -29.94 6.69 18.43
C ALA A 15 -28.64 6.07 18.99
N LEU A 16 -28.36 4.79 18.69
CA LEU A 16 -27.15 4.08 19.12
C LEU A 16 -26.00 4.14 18.12
N ARG A 17 -26.19 4.78 16.97
CA ARG A 17 -25.23 4.79 15.85
C ARG A 17 -23.79 5.05 16.31
N ASP A 18 -23.58 6.18 16.95
CA ASP A 18 -22.23 6.63 17.31
C ASP A 18 -21.59 5.71 18.38
N GLN A 19 -22.39 5.16 19.28
CA GLN A 19 -21.91 4.21 20.29
C GLN A 19 -21.51 2.88 19.66
N VAL A 20 -22.27 2.37 18.69
CA VAL A 20 -21.95 1.12 17.98
C VAL A 20 -20.72 1.29 17.09
N ILE A 21 -20.61 2.40 16.37
CA ILE A 21 -19.46 2.70 15.52
C ILE A 21 -18.19 2.83 16.37
N GLU A 22 -18.25 3.52 17.50
CA GLU A 22 -17.11 3.65 18.41
C GLU A 22 -16.70 2.30 19.02
N ALA A 23 -17.67 1.49 19.48
CA ALA A 23 -17.40 0.15 20.01
C ALA A 23 -16.79 -0.76 18.93
N TRP A 24 -17.26 -0.66 17.69
CA TRP A 24 -16.67 -1.40 16.58
C TRP A 24 -15.25 -0.93 16.26
N ARG A 25 -15.01 0.39 16.22
CA ARG A 25 -13.69 0.98 15.98
C ARG A 25 -12.66 0.44 16.99
N GLN A 26 -13.03 0.43 18.28
CA GLN A 26 -12.16 -0.11 19.31
C GLN A 26 -11.88 -1.60 19.11
N ALA A 27 -12.93 -2.40 18.88
CA ALA A 27 -12.78 -3.83 18.64
C ALA A 27 -11.95 -4.13 17.38
N ALA A 28 -12.10 -3.34 16.31
CA ALA A 28 -11.33 -3.46 15.08
C ALA A 28 -9.83 -3.21 15.32
N ARG A 29 -9.49 -2.19 16.11
CA ARG A 29 -8.10 -1.89 16.49
C ARG A 29 -7.45 -3.02 17.29
N GLU A 30 -8.22 -3.72 18.11
CA GLU A 30 -7.73 -4.83 18.94
C GLU A 30 -7.60 -6.14 18.16
N THR A 31 -8.46 -6.38 17.16
CA THR A 31 -8.62 -7.74 16.57
C THR A 31 -8.26 -7.86 15.10
N LEU A 32 -8.26 -6.75 14.33
CA LEU A 32 -8.02 -6.82 12.88
C LEU A 32 -6.54 -6.62 12.49
N GLY A 33 -5.62 -6.68 13.43
CA GLY A 33 -4.18 -6.55 13.18
C GLY A 33 -3.85 -5.26 12.42
N LYS A 34 -3.11 -5.33 11.31
CA LYS A 34 -2.73 -4.15 10.51
C LYS A 34 -3.93 -3.35 9.98
N ALA A 35 -5.06 -3.98 9.71
CA ALA A 35 -6.25 -3.27 9.29
C ALA A 35 -6.80 -2.36 10.41
N GLY A 36 -6.64 -2.74 11.66
CA GLY A 36 -6.98 -1.93 12.82
C GLY A 36 -6.10 -0.70 13.03
N GLU A 37 -4.92 -0.65 12.41
CA GLU A 37 -3.99 0.49 12.49
C GLU A 37 -4.31 1.61 11.49
N LEU A 38 -5.27 1.40 10.59
CA LEU A 38 -5.68 2.39 9.59
C LEU A 38 -6.20 3.68 10.26
N PRO A 39 -5.98 4.85 9.64
CA PRO A 39 -6.61 6.10 10.07
C PRO A 39 -8.14 5.99 10.12
N ASP A 40 -8.78 6.64 11.10
CA ASP A 40 -10.24 6.54 11.31
C ASP A 40 -11.09 6.76 10.05
N PRO A 41 -10.83 7.76 9.18
CA PRO A 41 -11.62 7.94 7.97
C PRO A 41 -11.57 6.74 7.02
N ILE A 42 -10.41 6.06 6.96
CA ILE A 42 -10.22 4.87 6.12
C ILE A 42 -10.79 3.63 6.81
N LEU A 43 -10.57 3.48 8.11
CA LEU A 43 -11.07 2.36 8.89
C LEU A 43 -12.60 2.34 8.91
N LEU A 44 -13.24 3.47 9.21
CA LEU A 44 -14.70 3.58 9.28
C LEU A 44 -15.35 3.51 7.90
N ASN A 45 -14.78 4.19 6.91
CA ASN A 45 -15.22 4.24 5.51
C ASN A 45 -16.76 4.33 5.39
N THR A 46 -17.38 3.37 4.73
CA THR A 46 -18.83 3.30 4.48
C THR A 46 -19.63 2.67 5.63
N LEU A 47 -18.98 2.21 6.68
CA LEU A 47 -19.64 1.48 7.79
C LEU A 47 -20.74 2.29 8.50
N PRO A 48 -20.55 3.60 8.78
CA PRO A 48 -21.61 4.43 9.37
C PRO A 48 -22.86 4.49 8.48
N THR A 49 -22.70 4.63 7.18
CA THR A 49 -23.79 4.64 6.18
C THR A 49 -24.47 3.27 6.11
N PHE A 50 -23.70 2.20 6.15
CA PHE A 50 -24.23 0.84 6.21
C PHE A 50 -25.06 0.60 7.48
N TYR A 51 -24.59 1.06 8.62
CA TYR A 51 -25.34 1.00 9.89
C TYR A 51 -26.70 1.71 9.80
N GLU A 52 -26.71 2.94 9.28
CA GLU A 52 -27.95 3.71 9.11
C GLU A 52 -28.93 2.98 8.19
N HIS A 53 -28.42 2.36 7.15
CA HIS A 53 -29.23 1.56 6.24
C HIS A 53 -29.86 0.35 6.98
N LEU A 54 -29.08 -0.40 7.76
CA LEU A 54 -29.61 -1.50 8.59
C LEU A 54 -30.70 -1.05 9.57
N ALA A 55 -30.52 0.12 10.17
CA ALA A 55 -31.51 0.67 11.09
C ALA A 55 -32.83 1.00 10.36
N ARG A 56 -32.77 1.57 9.15
CA ARG A 56 -33.93 1.92 8.34
C ARG A 56 -34.67 0.70 7.78
N LEU A 57 -33.94 -0.41 7.52
CA LEU A 57 -34.54 -1.68 7.08
C LEU A 57 -35.60 -2.24 8.04
N LEU A 58 -35.58 -1.83 9.31
CA LEU A 58 -36.56 -2.25 10.30
C LEU A 58 -37.92 -1.58 10.17
N THR A 59 -38.09 -0.73 9.16
CA THR A 59 -39.36 -0.06 8.84
C THR A 59 -39.98 -0.72 7.61
N GLN A 60 -41.20 -1.26 7.73
CA GLN A 60 -41.85 -2.11 6.73
C GLN A 60 -41.91 -1.54 5.29
N GLU A 61 -42.11 -0.22 5.13
CA GLU A 61 -42.17 0.42 3.83
C GLU A 61 -40.80 0.59 3.14
N TYR A 62 -39.73 0.57 3.90
CA TYR A 62 -38.37 0.70 3.39
C TYR A 62 -37.83 -0.62 2.82
N PHE A 63 -38.38 -1.75 3.28
CA PHE A 63 -37.95 -3.09 2.91
C PHE A 63 -38.06 -3.40 1.41
N GLN A 64 -39.01 -2.77 0.72
CA GLN A 64 -39.26 -3.00 -0.74
C GLN A 64 -38.38 -2.15 -1.66
N ALA A 65 -37.77 -1.04 -1.15
CA ALA A 65 -37.03 -0.08 -1.98
C ALA A 65 -35.50 -0.21 -1.88
N SER A 66 -34.97 -0.94 -0.89
CA SER A 66 -33.61 -0.73 -0.37
C SER A 66 -32.53 -1.74 -0.80
N GLY A 67 -32.86 -2.78 -1.58
CA GLY A 67 -31.86 -3.79 -1.96
C GLY A 67 -30.69 -3.24 -2.81
N VAL A 68 -30.93 -2.18 -3.57
CA VAL A 68 -29.93 -1.56 -4.45
C VAL A 68 -28.91 -0.73 -3.67
N ASP A 69 -29.36 -0.03 -2.61
CA ASP A 69 -28.48 0.85 -1.84
C ASP A 69 -27.48 0.06 -0.99
N VAL A 70 -27.87 -1.08 -0.43
CA VAL A 70 -26.96 -1.97 0.35
C VAL A 70 -25.85 -2.52 -0.53
N ALA A 71 -26.22 -3.01 -1.71
CA ALA A 71 -25.26 -3.57 -2.65
C ALA A 71 -24.22 -2.52 -3.07
N LEU A 72 -24.63 -1.29 -3.34
CA LEU A 72 -23.73 -0.20 -3.72
C LEU A 72 -22.77 0.17 -2.60
N ILE A 73 -23.27 0.35 -1.36
CA ILE A 73 -22.45 0.66 -0.18
C ILE A 73 -21.43 -0.46 0.06
N ALA A 74 -21.86 -1.71 -0.05
CA ALA A 74 -21.00 -2.87 0.16
C ALA A 74 -19.94 -3.01 -0.96
N GLN A 75 -20.31 -2.76 -2.21
CA GLN A 75 -19.37 -2.76 -3.35
C GLN A 75 -18.34 -1.64 -3.24
N GLU A 76 -18.75 -0.45 -2.81
CA GLU A 76 -17.84 0.66 -2.54
C GLU A 76 -16.84 0.29 -1.43
N HIS A 77 -17.32 -0.28 -0.32
CA HIS A 77 -16.48 -0.76 0.77
C HIS A 77 -15.45 -1.79 0.30
N GLY A 78 -15.90 -2.84 -0.40
CA GLY A 78 -15.01 -3.87 -0.93
C GLY A 78 -13.98 -3.31 -1.93
N GLY A 79 -14.41 -2.40 -2.80
CA GLY A 79 -13.55 -1.72 -3.77
C GLY A 79 -12.48 -0.85 -3.12
N GLU A 80 -12.81 -0.11 -2.06
CA GLU A 80 -11.84 0.68 -1.28
C GLU A 80 -10.84 -0.24 -0.57
N ARG A 81 -11.31 -1.32 0.08
CA ARG A 81 -10.44 -2.30 0.75
C ARG A 81 -9.48 -2.99 -0.22
N ALA A 82 -9.92 -3.26 -1.44
CA ALA A 82 -9.08 -3.87 -2.48
C ALA A 82 -7.87 -3.01 -2.88
N ARG A 83 -7.94 -1.70 -2.63
CA ARG A 83 -6.85 -0.75 -2.91
C ARG A 83 -5.84 -0.62 -1.78
N LEU A 84 -6.14 -1.17 -0.59
CA LEU A 84 -5.25 -1.10 0.57
C LEU A 84 -4.22 -2.22 0.54
N SER A 85 -2.95 -1.87 0.78
CA SER A 85 -1.89 -2.87 0.89
C SER A 85 -2.06 -3.71 2.16
N GLY A 86 -1.97 -5.03 2.02
CA GLY A 86 -2.10 -5.96 3.14
C GLY A 86 -3.54 -6.24 3.59
N TYR A 87 -4.55 -5.78 2.84
CA TYR A 87 -5.93 -6.19 3.01
C TYR A 87 -6.21 -7.42 2.14
N ASP A 88 -6.86 -8.42 2.71
CA ASP A 88 -7.28 -9.63 2.01
C ASP A 88 -8.78 -9.90 2.21
N THR A 89 -9.31 -10.84 1.49
CA THR A 89 -10.72 -11.23 1.60
C THR A 89 -11.09 -11.77 2.98
N THR A 90 -10.15 -12.41 3.66
CA THR A 90 -10.34 -12.93 5.02
C THR A 90 -10.51 -11.79 6.01
N THR A 91 -9.67 -10.78 5.93
CA THR A 91 -9.76 -9.57 6.77
C THR A 91 -11.07 -8.82 6.50
N LEU A 92 -11.48 -8.69 5.24
CA LEU A 92 -12.75 -8.07 4.85
C LEU A 92 -13.95 -8.80 5.44
N ILE A 93 -13.96 -10.13 5.40
CA ILE A 93 -15.02 -10.95 6.00
C ILE A 93 -15.03 -10.78 7.53
N ARG A 94 -13.84 -10.80 8.17
CA ARG A 94 -13.71 -10.61 9.63
C ARG A 94 -14.22 -9.23 10.07
N GLU A 95 -14.01 -8.20 9.27
CA GLU A 95 -14.51 -6.84 9.52
C GLU A 95 -16.05 -6.83 9.67
N TYR A 96 -16.77 -7.44 8.74
CA TYR A 96 -18.24 -7.57 8.82
C TYR A 96 -18.70 -8.50 9.94
N GLN A 97 -18.00 -9.60 10.18
CA GLN A 97 -18.31 -10.50 11.28
C GLN A 97 -18.17 -9.80 12.63
N LEU A 98 -17.09 -9.03 12.81
CA LEU A 98 -16.87 -8.23 13.99
C LEU A 98 -17.97 -7.15 14.14
N PHE A 99 -18.33 -6.51 13.05
CA PHE A 99 -19.43 -5.54 13.04
C PHE A 99 -20.73 -6.18 13.51
N ARG A 100 -21.09 -7.36 13.00
CA ARG A 100 -22.27 -8.11 13.42
C ARG A 100 -22.25 -8.43 14.90
N GLN A 101 -21.10 -8.88 15.42
CA GLN A 101 -20.96 -9.22 16.83
C GLN A 101 -21.13 -7.97 17.73
N VAL A 102 -20.47 -6.88 17.41
CA VAL A 102 -20.58 -5.62 18.15
C VAL A 102 -22.00 -5.08 18.09
N LEU A 103 -22.62 -5.07 16.91
CA LEU A 103 -23.99 -4.60 16.73
C LEU A 103 -24.96 -5.34 17.65
N PHE A 104 -25.02 -6.67 17.57
CA PHE A 104 -25.96 -7.45 18.40
C PHE A 104 -25.65 -7.38 19.90
N LYS A 105 -24.37 -7.30 20.29
CA LYS A 105 -23.95 -7.09 21.68
C LYS A 105 -24.48 -5.75 22.21
N MET A 106 -24.30 -4.67 21.45
CA MET A 106 -24.76 -3.33 21.84
C MET A 106 -26.28 -3.24 21.91
N LEU A 107 -27.00 -3.80 20.93
CA LEU A 107 -28.47 -3.85 20.97
C LEU A 107 -28.98 -4.59 22.20
N HIS A 108 -28.33 -5.70 22.58
CA HIS A 108 -28.69 -6.43 23.80
C HIS A 108 -28.40 -5.61 25.07
N GLN A 109 -27.23 -5.00 25.17
CA GLN A 109 -26.86 -4.18 26.34
C GLN A 109 -27.78 -2.98 26.53
N CYS A 110 -28.19 -2.32 25.42
CA CYS A 110 -29.08 -1.17 25.43
C CYS A 110 -30.58 -1.59 25.47
N ARG A 111 -30.88 -2.85 25.65
CA ARG A 111 -32.24 -3.41 25.74
C ARG A 111 -33.13 -3.06 24.53
N VAL A 112 -32.55 -2.95 23.35
CA VAL A 112 -33.33 -2.80 22.12
C VAL A 112 -33.95 -4.14 21.74
N THR A 113 -35.27 -4.21 21.80
CA THR A 113 -36.01 -5.42 21.46
C THR A 113 -36.25 -5.48 19.95
N LEU A 114 -35.75 -6.53 19.31
CA LEU A 114 -35.99 -6.86 17.90
C LEU A 114 -36.87 -8.10 17.79
N THR A 115 -37.82 -8.10 16.86
CA THR A 115 -38.54 -9.30 16.46
C THR A 115 -37.61 -10.31 15.80
N HIS A 116 -38.09 -11.57 15.65
CA HIS A 116 -37.31 -12.58 14.93
C HIS A 116 -37.07 -12.16 13.48
N GLU A 117 -38.09 -11.68 12.79
CA GLU A 117 -38.00 -11.18 11.42
C GLU A 117 -37.00 -10.01 11.27
N GLN A 118 -36.99 -9.07 12.21
CA GLN A 118 -36.04 -7.95 12.22
C GLN A 118 -34.59 -8.42 12.38
N ARG A 119 -34.35 -9.41 13.26
CA ARG A 119 -33.01 -10.00 13.43
C ARG A 119 -32.56 -10.72 12.17
N GLU A 120 -33.45 -11.47 11.54
CA GLU A 120 -33.19 -12.20 10.30
C GLU A 120 -32.91 -11.21 9.15
N ALA A 121 -33.66 -10.13 9.03
CA ALA A 121 -33.43 -9.08 8.05
C ALA A 121 -32.05 -8.42 8.19
N ILE A 122 -31.62 -8.09 9.42
CA ILE A 122 -30.28 -7.54 9.67
C ILE A 122 -29.21 -8.59 9.28
N ALA A 123 -29.35 -9.83 9.71
CA ALA A 123 -28.38 -10.89 9.42
C ALA A 123 -28.23 -11.13 7.91
N THR A 124 -29.35 -11.26 7.21
CA THR A 124 -29.39 -11.45 5.75
C THR A 124 -28.76 -10.26 5.02
N SER A 125 -29.01 -9.03 5.49
CA SER A 125 -28.43 -7.83 4.91
C SER A 125 -26.91 -7.77 5.08
N ILE A 126 -26.40 -8.17 6.26
CA ILE A 126 -24.95 -8.26 6.52
C ILE A 126 -24.32 -9.36 5.65
N ASP A 127 -24.95 -10.53 5.54
CA ASP A 127 -24.43 -11.63 4.72
C ASP A 127 -24.44 -11.26 3.21
N SER A 128 -25.45 -10.49 2.76
CA SER A 128 -25.47 -9.92 1.42
C SER A 128 -24.35 -8.90 1.22
N ALA A 129 -24.11 -8.01 2.20
CA ALA A 129 -23.05 -7.03 2.14
C ALA A 129 -21.66 -7.69 2.09
N ILE A 130 -21.43 -8.77 2.85
CA ILE A 130 -20.18 -9.57 2.76
C ILE A 130 -19.97 -10.07 1.33
N ARG A 131 -21.00 -10.67 0.73
CA ARG A 131 -20.92 -11.22 -0.63
C ARG A 131 -20.61 -10.15 -1.67
N GLU A 132 -21.33 -9.04 -1.62
CA GLU A 132 -21.12 -7.92 -2.55
C GLU A 132 -19.74 -7.27 -2.38
N SER A 133 -19.29 -7.07 -1.13
CA SER A 133 -17.98 -6.51 -0.84
C SER A 133 -16.85 -7.43 -1.31
N VAL A 134 -16.94 -8.74 -1.06
CA VAL A 134 -15.94 -9.73 -1.51
C VAL A 134 -15.91 -9.81 -3.04
N THR A 135 -17.07 -9.76 -3.69
CA THR A 135 -17.15 -9.75 -5.15
C THR A 135 -16.49 -8.50 -5.74
N ALA A 136 -16.81 -7.32 -5.20
CA ALA A 136 -16.20 -6.07 -5.64
C ALA A 136 -14.70 -6.03 -5.36
N PHE A 137 -14.26 -6.53 -4.20
CA PHE A 137 -12.84 -6.69 -3.86
C PHE A 137 -12.11 -7.52 -4.91
N ALA A 138 -12.64 -8.70 -5.25
CA ALA A 138 -12.04 -9.59 -6.24
C ALA A 138 -12.00 -8.97 -7.65
N LEU A 139 -13.07 -8.28 -8.06
CA LEU A 139 -13.13 -7.58 -9.35
C LEU A 139 -12.11 -6.45 -9.45
N ILE A 140 -11.98 -5.62 -8.41
CA ILE A 140 -11.01 -4.52 -8.39
C ILE A 140 -9.58 -5.06 -8.36
N GLN A 141 -9.30 -6.12 -7.60
CA GLN A 141 -8.00 -6.77 -7.59
C GLN A 141 -7.65 -7.34 -8.98
N SER A 142 -8.61 -8.00 -9.64
CA SER A 142 -8.40 -8.51 -11.01
C SER A 142 -8.15 -7.37 -12.00
N ALA A 143 -8.92 -6.28 -11.94
CA ALA A 143 -8.74 -5.12 -12.81
C ALA A 143 -7.37 -4.44 -12.60
N LEU A 144 -6.94 -4.30 -11.35
CA LEU A 144 -5.61 -3.77 -11.03
C LEU A 144 -4.49 -4.66 -11.58
N ARG A 145 -4.66 -5.99 -11.47
CA ARG A 145 -3.72 -6.96 -12.05
C ARG A 145 -3.66 -6.85 -13.58
N GLU A 146 -4.81 -6.77 -14.26
CA GLU A 146 -4.87 -6.63 -15.70
C GLU A 146 -4.24 -5.33 -16.19
N GLN A 147 -4.53 -4.22 -15.54
CA GLN A 147 -3.90 -2.92 -15.84
C GLN A 147 -2.39 -2.99 -15.69
N PHE A 148 -1.93 -3.66 -14.65
CA PHE A 148 -0.50 -3.85 -14.42
C PHE A 148 0.16 -4.68 -15.52
N ILE A 149 -0.41 -5.85 -15.88
CA ILE A 149 0.11 -6.70 -16.96
C ILE A 149 0.13 -5.94 -18.29
N ALA A 150 -0.91 -5.17 -18.59
CA ALA A 150 -0.98 -4.37 -19.80
C ALA A 150 0.12 -3.30 -19.85
N ALA A 151 0.32 -2.57 -18.74
CA ALA A 151 1.37 -1.58 -18.59
C ALA A 151 2.76 -2.23 -18.71
N LEU A 152 2.98 -3.38 -18.05
CA LEU A 152 4.21 -4.18 -18.17
C LEU A 152 4.51 -4.56 -19.61
N THR A 153 3.54 -5.12 -20.29
CA THR A 153 3.70 -5.59 -21.67
C THR A 153 4.09 -4.44 -22.58
N HIS A 154 3.46 -3.28 -22.42
CA HIS A 154 3.78 -2.08 -23.19
C HIS A 154 5.23 -1.61 -22.95
N ASP A 155 5.62 -1.53 -21.68
CA ASP A 155 6.92 -0.95 -21.30
C ASP A 155 8.09 -1.93 -21.52
N LEU A 156 7.85 -3.24 -21.50
CA LEU A 156 8.82 -4.26 -21.91
C LEU A 156 9.01 -4.29 -23.44
N ARG A 157 7.95 -4.03 -24.21
CA ARG A 157 8.02 -4.01 -25.69
C ARG A 157 8.95 -2.92 -26.19
N THR A 158 8.96 -1.75 -25.55
CA THR A 158 9.80 -0.62 -25.98
C THR A 158 11.31 -0.92 -25.93
N PRO A 159 11.91 -1.35 -24.81
CA PRO A 159 13.33 -1.70 -24.75
C PRO A 159 13.66 -2.94 -25.61
N LEU A 160 12.75 -3.92 -25.69
CA LEU A 160 12.93 -5.09 -26.53
C LEU A 160 12.98 -4.72 -28.02
N SER A 161 12.10 -3.81 -28.47
CA SER A 161 12.15 -3.28 -29.85
C SER A 161 13.46 -2.55 -30.13
N THR A 162 13.95 -1.77 -29.15
CA THR A 162 15.24 -1.06 -29.28
C THR A 162 16.40 -2.04 -29.40
N VAL A 163 16.42 -3.10 -28.58
CA VAL A 163 17.43 -4.18 -28.65
C VAL A 163 17.37 -4.86 -29.99
N SER A 164 16.18 -5.23 -30.48
CA SER A 164 16.00 -5.89 -31.80
C SER A 164 16.46 -5.03 -32.97
N VAL A 165 16.06 -3.75 -32.98
CA VAL A 165 16.51 -2.80 -34.05
C VAL A 165 18.01 -2.57 -33.99
N ALA A 166 18.62 -2.41 -32.82
CA ALA A 166 20.05 -2.24 -32.68
C ALA A 166 20.82 -3.48 -33.15
N ALA A 167 20.33 -4.68 -32.81
CA ALA A 167 20.91 -5.95 -33.29
C ALA A 167 20.85 -6.08 -34.83
N GLN A 168 19.71 -5.75 -35.45
CA GLN A 168 19.55 -5.77 -36.91
C GLN A 168 20.49 -4.80 -37.61
N VAL A 169 20.70 -3.59 -37.03
CA VAL A 169 21.62 -2.61 -37.57
C VAL A 169 23.09 -3.07 -37.44
N ILE A 170 23.46 -3.70 -36.33
CA ILE A 170 24.78 -4.30 -36.14
C ILE A 170 25.03 -5.41 -37.19
N GLU A 171 24.04 -6.26 -37.45
CA GLU A 171 24.11 -7.34 -38.41
C GLU A 171 24.30 -6.82 -39.87
N SER A 172 23.76 -5.64 -40.17
CA SER A 172 23.76 -5.08 -41.52
C SER A 172 24.93 -4.14 -41.85
N LYS A 173 25.76 -3.70 -40.87
CA LYS A 173 26.83 -2.70 -41.06
C LYS A 173 28.21 -3.18 -40.65
N ALA A 174 29.25 -2.75 -41.45
CA ALA A 174 30.67 -2.95 -41.15
C ALA A 174 31.15 -2.17 -39.89
N PRO A 175 32.27 -2.58 -39.23
CA PRO A 175 32.68 -2.04 -37.93
C PRO A 175 33.06 -0.55 -38.01
N SER A 176 32.31 0.27 -37.32
CA SER A 176 32.52 1.71 -37.14
C SER A 176 32.14 2.12 -35.71
N ASP A 177 32.40 3.38 -35.31
CA ASP A 177 31.98 3.94 -34.02
C ASP A 177 30.47 3.80 -33.78
N ASP A 178 29.70 3.70 -34.86
CA ASP A 178 28.26 3.46 -34.78
C ASP A 178 27.92 2.11 -34.14
N ILE A 179 28.74 1.08 -34.36
CA ILE A 179 28.58 -0.27 -33.75
C ILE A 179 28.73 -0.17 -32.22
N ARG A 180 29.69 0.62 -31.75
CA ARG A 180 29.88 0.81 -30.31
C ARG A 180 28.64 1.45 -29.71
N ARG A 181 28.09 2.50 -30.28
CA ARG A 181 26.86 3.19 -29.81
C ARG A 181 25.64 2.27 -29.83
N LEU A 182 25.53 1.38 -30.85
CA LEU A 182 24.44 0.43 -30.92
C LEU A 182 24.58 -0.65 -29.85
N ALA A 183 25.79 -1.17 -29.62
CA ALA A 183 26.06 -2.11 -28.53
C ALA A 183 25.77 -1.50 -27.15
N GLU A 184 26.16 -0.26 -26.90
CA GLU A 184 25.83 0.47 -25.67
C GLU A 184 24.31 0.57 -25.48
N ARG A 185 23.55 0.90 -26.51
CA ARG A 185 22.08 0.93 -26.46
C ARG A 185 21.46 -0.42 -26.16
N ILE A 186 22.01 -1.51 -26.71
CA ILE A 186 21.58 -2.89 -26.39
C ILE A 186 21.80 -3.17 -24.91
N VAL A 187 22.99 -2.88 -24.36
CA VAL A 187 23.33 -3.11 -22.96
C VAL A 187 22.39 -2.34 -22.02
N VAL A 188 22.17 -1.04 -22.28
CA VAL A 188 21.29 -0.20 -21.48
C VAL A 188 19.85 -0.73 -21.48
N ASN A 189 19.32 -1.14 -22.64
CA ASN A 189 17.96 -1.66 -22.71
C ASN A 189 17.83 -3.07 -22.11
N ALA A 190 18.85 -3.91 -22.22
CA ALA A 190 18.89 -5.22 -21.54
C ALA A 190 18.86 -5.05 -20.01
N GLN A 191 19.66 -4.12 -19.46
CA GLN A 191 19.63 -3.79 -18.04
C GLN A 191 18.28 -3.25 -17.58
N ARG A 192 17.64 -2.45 -18.44
CA ARG A 192 16.28 -1.94 -18.16
C ARG A 192 15.26 -3.09 -18.09
N ILE A 193 15.32 -4.05 -19.00
CA ILE A 193 14.46 -5.25 -19.00
C ILE A 193 14.71 -6.08 -17.74
N GLU A 194 15.97 -6.29 -17.36
CA GLU A 194 16.32 -7.02 -16.13
C GLU A 194 15.74 -6.38 -14.88
N THR A 195 15.86 -5.06 -14.75
CA THR A 195 15.25 -4.31 -13.66
C THR A 195 13.74 -4.46 -13.64
N MET A 196 13.08 -4.34 -14.80
CA MET A 196 11.64 -4.53 -14.96
C MET A 196 11.18 -5.93 -14.56
N THR A 197 11.91 -6.96 -14.99
CA THR A 197 11.60 -8.36 -14.63
C THR A 197 11.73 -8.59 -13.13
N ARG A 198 12.73 -7.99 -12.50
CA ARG A 198 12.95 -8.06 -11.06
C ARG A 198 11.82 -7.37 -10.28
N ASP A 199 11.41 -6.19 -10.75
CA ASP A 199 10.27 -5.46 -10.17
C ASP A 199 8.97 -6.27 -10.29
N LEU A 200 8.77 -6.99 -11.39
CA LEU A 200 7.64 -7.88 -11.59
C LEU A 200 7.62 -9.03 -10.58
N LEU A 201 8.75 -9.70 -10.40
CA LEU A 201 8.86 -10.80 -9.43
C LEU A 201 8.54 -10.34 -8.01
N ASP A 202 8.98 -9.14 -7.63
CA ASP A 202 8.63 -8.58 -6.33
C ASP A 202 7.14 -8.33 -6.18
N CYS A 203 6.49 -7.83 -7.24
CA CYS A 203 5.04 -7.65 -7.21
C CYS A 203 4.28 -8.95 -6.94
N MET A 204 4.72 -10.05 -7.55
CA MET A 204 4.08 -11.37 -7.35
C MET A 204 4.20 -11.87 -5.90
N VAL A 205 5.32 -11.54 -5.22
CA VAL A 205 5.51 -11.85 -3.79
C VAL A 205 4.58 -11.01 -2.91
N PHE A 206 4.19 -9.79 -3.34
CA PHE A 206 3.27 -8.92 -2.58
C PHE A 206 1.84 -9.46 -2.54
N GLU A 207 1.37 -10.13 -3.58
CA GLU A 207 -0.02 -10.63 -3.67
C GLU A 207 -0.33 -11.76 -2.69
N GLY A 208 0.67 -12.51 -2.26
CA GLY A 208 0.51 -13.63 -1.32
C GLY A 208 0.39 -13.25 0.16
N GLY A 209 0.46 -11.97 0.53
CA GLY A 209 0.48 -11.55 1.94
C GLY A 209 1.70 -12.05 2.73
N GLN A 210 2.61 -12.78 2.08
CA GLN A 210 3.78 -13.38 2.72
C GLN A 210 4.84 -12.32 3.02
N ARG A 211 5.53 -12.49 4.14
CA ARG A 211 6.72 -11.69 4.45
C ARG A 211 7.85 -12.01 3.46
N LEU A 212 8.67 -11.01 3.16
CA LEU A 212 9.89 -11.26 2.37
C LEU A 212 10.77 -12.27 3.11
N PRO A 213 11.30 -13.30 2.43
CA PRO A 213 12.32 -14.16 3.02
C PRO A 213 13.56 -13.31 3.29
N LEU A 214 13.96 -13.20 4.56
CA LEU A 214 15.12 -12.43 4.98
C LEU A 214 16.30 -13.35 5.26
N HIS A 215 17.42 -13.10 4.59
CA HIS A 215 18.72 -13.67 4.94
C HIS A 215 19.45 -12.67 5.86
N LEU A 216 19.32 -12.87 7.17
CA LEU A 216 19.86 -11.94 8.16
C LEU A 216 21.34 -12.20 8.39
N GLU A 217 22.11 -11.13 8.37
CA GLU A 217 23.54 -11.10 8.66
C GLU A 217 23.88 -9.88 9.52
N GLU A 218 24.99 -9.94 10.25
CA GLU A 218 25.46 -8.84 11.04
C GLU A 218 26.32 -7.90 10.20
N PHE A 219 25.96 -6.62 10.13
CA PHE A 219 26.73 -5.60 9.45
C PHE A 219 26.42 -4.20 9.96
N ASP A 220 27.26 -3.22 9.56
CA ASP A 220 27.02 -1.82 9.85
C ASP A 220 26.16 -1.19 8.73
N LEU A 221 24.95 -0.74 9.08
CA LEU A 221 24.03 -0.11 8.15
C LEU A 221 24.58 1.20 7.55
N ALA A 222 25.44 1.91 8.28
CA ALA A 222 26.11 3.11 7.78
C ALA A 222 27.05 2.79 6.61
N VAL A 223 27.74 1.65 6.67
CA VAL A 223 28.61 1.19 5.57
C VAL A 223 27.79 0.87 4.34
N LEU A 224 26.68 0.14 4.48
CA LEU A 224 25.78 -0.15 3.37
C LEU A 224 25.22 1.14 2.75
N ALA A 225 24.75 2.07 3.56
CA ALA A 225 24.19 3.33 3.10
C ALA A 225 25.26 4.17 2.34
N TYR A 226 26.50 4.18 2.81
CA TYR A 226 27.61 4.85 2.13
C TYR A 226 27.89 4.22 0.75
N GLU A 227 27.97 2.89 0.66
CA GLU A 227 28.19 2.18 -0.60
C GLU A 227 27.10 2.49 -1.63
N VAL A 228 25.83 2.45 -1.21
CA VAL A 228 24.70 2.77 -2.11
C VAL A 228 24.72 4.23 -2.54
N ALA A 229 25.08 5.16 -1.65
CA ALA A 229 25.23 6.58 -2.00
C ALA A 229 26.33 6.79 -3.03
N GLN A 230 27.50 6.18 -2.87
CA GLN A 230 28.60 6.26 -3.82
C GLN A 230 28.21 5.73 -5.20
N GLN A 231 27.64 4.53 -5.26
CA GLN A 231 27.15 3.96 -6.52
C GLN A 231 26.09 4.85 -7.21
N THR A 232 25.24 5.48 -6.41
CA THR A 232 24.23 6.40 -6.91
C THR A 232 24.85 7.66 -7.52
N MET A 233 25.84 8.25 -6.86
CA MET A 233 26.58 9.43 -7.36
C MET A 233 27.34 9.13 -8.66
N GLU A 234 28.00 7.96 -8.75
CA GLU A 234 28.70 7.52 -9.96
C GLU A 234 27.77 7.37 -11.16
N ARG A 235 26.55 6.84 -10.96
CA ARG A 235 25.58 6.58 -12.02
C ARG A 235 24.79 7.81 -12.47
N SER A 236 24.53 8.77 -11.58
CA SER A 236 23.54 9.82 -11.81
C SER A 236 24.10 11.23 -11.88
N ALA A 237 25.38 11.43 -11.57
CA ALA A 237 26.04 12.75 -11.42
C ALA A 237 25.29 13.70 -10.43
N VAL A 238 24.54 13.13 -9.48
CA VAL A 238 23.78 13.87 -8.45
C VAL A 238 24.56 13.85 -7.16
N GLN A 239 24.67 14.98 -6.48
CA GLN A 239 25.29 15.03 -5.14
C GLN A 239 24.37 14.41 -4.10
N VAL A 240 24.88 13.42 -3.37
CA VAL A 240 24.26 12.84 -2.17
C VAL A 240 25.08 13.26 -0.96
N GLN A 241 24.50 14.08 -0.10
CA GLN A 241 25.09 14.45 1.19
C GLN A 241 24.78 13.37 2.20
N VAL A 242 25.81 12.86 2.86
CA VAL A 242 25.68 11.73 3.78
C VAL A 242 25.97 12.16 5.22
N LYS A 243 25.13 11.70 6.18
CA LYS A 243 25.32 11.86 7.61
C LYS A 243 25.09 10.52 8.28
N PHE A 244 26.15 9.87 8.73
CA PHE A 244 26.07 8.51 9.26
C PHE A 244 26.54 8.44 10.71
N GLU A 245 25.75 7.77 11.54
CA GLU A 245 26.16 7.20 12.81
C GLU A 245 26.32 5.69 12.59
N SER A 246 27.44 5.10 13.04
CA SER A 246 27.62 3.64 12.97
C SER A 246 26.49 2.93 13.69
N ALA A 247 25.92 1.97 13.01
CA ALA A 247 24.80 1.17 13.50
C ALA A 247 25.01 -0.29 13.07
N VAL A 248 25.55 -1.09 13.99
CA VAL A 248 25.76 -2.53 13.77
C VAL A 248 24.58 -3.30 14.29
N GLY A 249 24.04 -4.18 13.45
CA GLY A 249 22.87 -4.97 13.79
C GLY A 249 22.64 -6.14 12.83
N HIS A 250 21.51 -6.85 13.02
CA HIS A 250 21.18 -8.04 12.24
C HIS A 250 20.02 -7.76 11.28
N TRP A 251 20.34 -7.65 10.00
CA TRP A 251 19.37 -7.36 8.94
C TRP A 251 19.67 -8.13 7.66
N CYS A 252 18.76 -8.09 6.70
CA CYS A 252 18.99 -8.58 5.35
C CYS A 252 19.61 -7.48 4.48
N ARG A 253 20.93 -7.58 4.24
CA ARG A 253 21.71 -6.60 3.48
C ARG A 253 21.12 -6.35 2.09
N ALA A 254 20.81 -7.42 1.34
CA ALA A 254 20.31 -7.32 -0.02
C ALA A 254 18.95 -6.58 -0.12
N SER A 255 18.03 -6.85 0.83
CA SER A 255 16.72 -6.19 0.83
C SER A 255 16.81 -4.72 1.25
N LEU A 256 17.66 -4.37 2.25
CA LEU A 256 17.87 -2.99 2.66
C LEU A 256 18.63 -2.18 1.60
N GLN A 257 19.64 -2.77 0.94
CA GLN A 257 20.31 -2.15 -0.20
C GLN A 257 19.30 -1.74 -1.27
N ARG A 258 18.43 -2.65 -1.66
CA ARG A 258 17.43 -2.40 -2.69
C ARG A 258 16.36 -1.40 -2.25
N ALA A 259 15.94 -1.42 -0.98
CA ALA A 259 15.05 -0.39 -0.44
C ALA A 259 15.66 1.00 -0.54
N LEU A 260 16.96 1.13 -0.20
CA LEU A 260 17.72 2.37 -0.36
C LEU A 260 17.84 2.82 -1.82
N GLU A 261 18.16 1.90 -2.74
CA GLU A 261 18.23 2.18 -4.18
C GLU A 261 16.88 2.73 -4.69
N ASN A 262 15.76 2.17 -4.24
CA ASN A 262 14.42 2.63 -4.58
C ASN A 262 14.13 4.04 -4.03
N LEU A 263 14.50 4.33 -2.78
CA LEU A 263 14.30 5.63 -2.17
C LEU A 263 15.18 6.69 -2.83
N LEU A 264 16.46 6.39 -3.07
CA LEU A 264 17.38 7.31 -3.76
C LEU A 264 16.98 7.53 -5.22
N GLY A 265 16.52 6.48 -5.91
CA GLY A 265 15.97 6.60 -7.26
C GLY A 265 14.76 7.53 -7.34
N ASN A 266 13.86 7.45 -6.36
CA ASN A 266 12.74 8.39 -6.24
C ASN A 266 13.23 9.81 -5.92
N ALA A 267 14.18 9.96 -5.00
CA ALA A 267 14.73 11.27 -4.66
C ALA A 267 15.39 11.93 -5.88
N ILE A 268 16.14 11.18 -6.72
CA ILE A 268 16.73 11.69 -7.97
C ILE A 268 15.65 12.15 -8.93
N LYS A 269 14.59 11.38 -9.06
CA LYS A 269 13.52 11.62 -10.02
C LYS A 269 12.67 12.84 -9.68
N TYR A 270 12.40 13.08 -8.40
CA TYR A 270 11.45 14.10 -7.94
C TYR A 270 12.11 15.31 -7.29
N ARG A 271 13.45 15.35 -7.17
CA ARG A 271 14.16 16.52 -6.62
C ARG A 271 14.03 17.77 -7.50
N ALA A 272 14.10 18.92 -6.88
CA ALA A 272 14.29 20.18 -7.59
C ALA A 272 15.67 20.22 -8.27
N PRO A 273 15.77 20.76 -9.49
CA PRO A 273 17.05 20.87 -10.19
C PRO A 273 18.11 21.61 -9.36
N GLY A 274 19.31 21.04 -9.27
CA GLY A 274 20.44 21.68 -8.56
C GLY A 274 20.46 21.46 -7.05
N THR A 275 19.43 20.84 -6.45
CA THR A 275 19.42 20.55 -5.01
C THR A 275 20.10 19.21 -4.69
N PRO A 276 20.80 19.08 -3.55
CA PRO A 276 21.37 17.81 -3.11
C PRO A 276 20.30 16.88 -2.54
N ILE A 277 20.57 15.58 -2.56
CA ILE A 277 19.82 14.59 -1.80
C ILE A 277 20.53 14.37 -0.47
N MET A 278 19.81 14.30 0.65
CA MET A 278 20.39 13.95 1.96
C MET A 278 20.05 12.50 2.30
N LEU A 279 21.08 11.75 2.69
CA LEU A 279 20.97 10.41 3.23
C LEU A 279 21.53 10.39 4.65
N ARG A 280 20.70 9.95 5.61
CA ARG A 280 21.10 9.91 7.02
C ARG A 280 20.85 8.53 7.60
N VAL A 281 21.81 8.04 8.41
CA VAL A 281 21.63 6.89 9.29
C VAL A 281 21.85 7.37 10.71
N ALA A 282 20.88 7.13 11.59
CA ALA A 282 20.93 7.53 12.99
C ALA A 282 20.51 6.38 13.90
N SER A 283 21.33 6.09 14.91
CA SER A 283 21.01 5.13 15.96
C SER A 283 20.06 5.75 16.99
N ARG A 284 19.04 5.00 17.42
CA ARG A 284 18.04 5.40 18.43
C ARG A 284 17.87 4.28 19.46
N GLY A 285 18.93 4.01 20.21
CA GLY A 285 18.96 2.94 21.19
C GLY A 285 18.84 1.56 20.54
N VAL A 286 17.71 0.89 20.70
CA VAL A 286 17.46 -0.45 20.13
C VAL A 286 16.92 -0.41 18.68
N ARG A 287 16.81 0.77 18.10
CA ARG A 287 16.32 0.99 16.72
C ARG A 287 17.32 1.81 15.92
N VAL A 288 17.23 1.71 14.60
CA VAL A 288 17.98 2.52 13.65
C VAL A 288 17.00 3.20 12.68
N GLN A 289 17.30 4.44 12.37
CA GLN A 289 16.57 5.27 11.44
C GLN A 289 17.41 5.56 10.20
N LEU A 290 16.81 5.36 9.05
CA LEU A 290 17.38 5.61 7.75
C LEU A 290 16.49 6.58 7.01
N GLU A 291 17.00 7.79 6.75
CA GLU A 291 16.30 8.89 6.12
C GLU A 291 16.85 9.18 4.73
N VAL A 292 15.96 9.34 3.76
CA VAL A 292 16.26 9.88 2.43
C VAL A 292 15.41 11.12 2.23
N HIS A 293 16.08 12.25 2.03
CA HIS A 293 15.43 13.54 1.86
C HIS A 293 15.81 14.18 0.54
N ASN A 294 14.83 14.82 -0.12
CA ASN A 294 15.01 15.67 -1.27
C ASN A 294 14.09 16.90 -1.24
N GLU A 295 14.58 18.02 -1.77
CA GLU A 295 13.72 19.15 -2.10
C GLU A 295 13.04 18.88 -3.45
N GLY A 296 11.79 19.33 -3.61
CA GLY A 296 11.03 19.16 -4.84
C GLY A 296 9.54 19.42 -4.67
N GLU A 297 8.76 19.03 -5.66
CA GLU A 297 7.31 19.15 -5.60
C GLU A 297 6.77 18.25 -4.46
N PRO A 298 5.95 18.80 -3.55
CA PRO A 298 5.47 18.06 -2.41
C PRO A 298 4.42 17.01 -2.81
N ILE A 299 4.39 15.92 -2.06
CA ILE A 299 3.34 14.90 -2.17
C ILE A 299 2.11 15.39 -1.40
N PRO A 300 0.94 15.53 -2.06
CA PRO A 300 -0.30 15.92 -1.38
C PRO A 300 -0.60 15.02 -0.19
N LEU A 301 -1.15 15.59 0.89
CA LEU A 301 -1.39 14.86 2.15
C LEU A 301 -2.27 13.63 1.93
N GLU A 302 -3.29 13.76 1.09
CA GLU A 302 -4.21 12.69 0.70
C GLU A 302 -3.55 11.55 -0.10
N GLU A 303 -2.37 11.80 -0.68
CA GLU A 303 -1.62 10.82 -1.46
C GLU A 303 -0.48 10.16 -0.67
N GLN A 304 -0.04 10.73 0.47
CA GLN A 304 1.14 10.25 1.21
C GLN A 304 1.03 8.81 1.68
N GLU A 305 -0.16 8.35 2.05
CA GLU A 305 -0.37 6.93 2.38
C GLU A 305 -0.51 6.08 1.11
N SER A 306 -1.15 6.62 0.09
CA SER A 306 -1.46 5.87 -1.13
C SER A 306 -0.25 5.61 -2.04
N ILE A 307 0.84 6.37 -1.91
CA ILE A 307 2.08 6.15 -2.67
C ILE A 307 2.79 4.83 -2.33
N PHE A 308 2.45 4.23 -1.18
CA PHE A 308 2.93 2.91 -0.78
C PHE A 308 2.06 1.76 -1.29
N GLN A 309 0.98 2.07 -2.02
CA GLN A 309 0.15 1.06 -2.68
C GLN A 309 0.80 0.62 -3.99
N VAL A 310 0.74 -0.68 -4.26
CA VAL A 310 1.25 -1.25 -5.53
C VAL A 310 0.45 -0.64 -6.69
N TYR A 311 1.15 -0.28 -7.78
CA TYR A 311 0.58 0.28 -9.01
C TYR A 311 -0.01 1.70 -8.91
N ARG A 312 0.17 2.41 -7.82
CA ARG A 312 -0.29 3.78 -7.68
C ARG A 312 0.83 4.79 -7.95
N ARG A 313 0.48 5.87 -8.64
CA ARG A 313 1.35 7.04 -8.89
C ARG A 313 0.64 8.27 -8.38
N ALA A 314 1.37 9.24 -7.81
CA ALA A 314 0.81 10.54 -7.46
C ALA A 314 0.24 11.23 -8.72
N ARG A 315 -0.98 11.75 -8.62
CA ARG A 315 -1.65 12.46 -9.70
C ARG A 315 -1.09 13.88 -9.77
N GLY A 316 -0.28 14.21 -10.78
CA GLY A 316 0.10 15.61 -11.03
C GLY A 316 1.53 15.89 -11.43
N GLY A 317 2.46 14.96 -11.28
CA GLY A 317 3.84 15.19 -11.67
C GLY A 317 3.99 15.32 -13.19
N LYS A 318 4.47 16.47 -13.67
CA LYS A 318 4.88 16.68 -15.08
C LYS A 318 6.05 15.78 -15.51
N CYS A 319 6.57 14.96 -14.61
CA CYS A 319 7.77 14.20 -14.80
C CYS A 319 7.48 12.74 -15.12
N SER A 320 7.83 12.44 -16.32
CA SER A 320 8.33 11.21 -16.95
C SER A 320 7.64 9.87 -16.68
N LYS A 321 7.54 9.19 -17.76
CA LYS A 321 7.02 7.86 -18.06
C LYS A 321 7.77 6.68 -17.40
N ASP A 322 8.76 6.91 -16.52
CA ASP A 322 9.62 5.85 -15.99
C ASP A 322 9.29 5.50 -14.53
N GLY A 323 8.83 4.28 -14.31
CA GLY A 323 8.66 3.64 -12.99
C GLY A 323 7.26 3.05 -12.77
N TRP A 324 7.23 1.84 -12.21
CA TRP A 324 6.04 0.96 -12.08
C TRP A 324 5.17 1.23 -10.85
N GLY A 325 5.60 2.13 -9.95
CA GLY A 325 4.92 2.30 -8.66
C GLY A 325 5.15 1.12 -7.70
N VAL A 326 6.27 0.42 -7.83
CA VAL A 326 6.61 -0.77 -7.03
C VAL A 326 7.70 -0.48 -5.99
N GLY A 327 8.54 0.51 -6.24
CA GLY A 327 9.71 0.78 -5.39
C GLY A 327 9.36 1.19 -3.96
N LEU A 328 8.37 2.07 -3.76
CA LEU A 328 7.91 2.48 -2.43
C LEU A 328 7.17 1.36 -1.69
N PRO A 329 6.23 0.63 -2.33
CA PRO A 329 5.66 -0.59 -1.76
C PRO A 329 6.72 -1.60 -1.32
N TYR A 330 7.77 -1.81 -2.12
CA TYR A 330 8.89 -2.69 -1.76
C TYR A 330 9.62 -2.18 -0.51
N ALA A 331 10.01 -0.90 -0.46
CA ALA A 331 10.68 -0.32 0.71
C ALA A 331 9.83 -0.45 1.98
N ARG A 332 8.51 -0.27 1.89
CA ARG A 332 7.57 -0.51 3.00
C ARG A 332 7.61 -1.97 3.46
N ARG A 333 7.54 -2.90 2.52
CA ARG A 333 7.56 -4.34 2.84
C ARG A 333 8.88 -4.75 3.49
N VAL A 334 10.00 -4.21 3.02
CA VAL A 334 11.32 -4.44 3.65
C VAL A 334 11.30 -3.96 5.10
N ALA A 335 10.86 -2.73 5.37
CA ALA A 335 10.79 -2.20 6.72
C ALA A 335 9.90 -3.07 7.63
N GLU A 336 8.70 -3.43 7.17
CA GLU A 336 7.76 -4.30 7.89
C GLU A 336 8.30 -5.71 8.14
N SER A 337 9.01 -6.30 7.17
CA SER A 337 9.61 -7.63 7.32
C SER A 337 10.74 -7.64 8.35
N HIS A 338 11.42 -6.50 8.54
CA HIS A 338 12.41 -6.29 9.59
C HIS A 338 11.80 -5.88 10.96
N GLY A 339 10.47 -5.87 11.11
CA GLY A 339 9.80 -5.49 12.35
C GLY A 339 9.74 -3.97 12.58
N GLY A 340 9.79 -3.21 11.50
CA GLY A 340 9.73 -1.75 11.51
C GLY A 340 8.65 -1.17 10.62
N SER A 341 8.84 0.10 10.25
CA SER A 341 7.91 0.86 9.42
C SER A 341 8.64 1.83 8.51
N ILE A 342 7.95 2.31 7.48
CA ILE A 342 8.37 3.45 6.68
C ILE A 342 7.34 4.57 6.80
N LEU A 343 7.82 5.80 6.94
CA LEU A 343 7.01 7.00 7.00
C LEU A 343 7.43 7.95 5.89
N VAL A 344 6.50 8.81 5.46
CA VAL A 344 6.77 9.93 4.57
C VAL A 344 6.28 11.22 5.21
N THR A 345 7.09 12.26 5.12
CA THR A 345 6.68 13.63 5.40
C THR A 345 7.01 14.48 4.18
N SER A 346 6.04 15.24 3.70
CA SER A 346 6.22 16.04 2.50
C SER A 346 5.44 17.36 2.61
N SER A 347 6.13 18.46 2.35
CA SER A 347 5.53 19.80 2.31
C SER A 347 6.33 20.74 1.40
N VAL A 348 5.72 21.84 0.97
CA VAL A 348 6.40 22.88 0.16
C VAL A 348 7.61 23.47 0.87
N ALA A 349 7.54 23.66 2.20
CA ALA A 349 8.60 24.27 2.98
C ALA A 349 9.74 23.33 3.34
N MET A 350 9.47 22.03 3.47
CA MET A 350 10.41 21.05 4.02
C MET A 350 10.86 20.01 2.99
N GLY A 351 10.37 20.06 1.74
CA GLY A 351 10.63 19.00 0.78
C GLY A 351 9.96 17.67 1.16
N THR A 352 10.51 16.56 0.69
CA THR A 352 10.02 15.20 0.93
C THR A 352 11.09 14.38 1.66
N THR A 353 10.70 13.74 2.75
CA THR A 353 11.54 12.83 3.55
C THR A 353 10.87 11.48 3.68
N PHE A 354 11.57 10.44 3.28
CA PHE A 354 11.22 9.05 3.60
C PHE A 354 12.07 8.57 4.76
N LEU A 355 11.44 8.03 5.79
CA LEU A 355 12.07 7.52 7.00
C LEU A 355 11.74 6.02 7.16
N ILE A 356 12.76 5.17 7.08
CA ILE A 356 12.67 3.77 7.50
C ILE A 356 13.15 3.69 8.96
N ASP A 357 12.33 3.13 9.83
CA ASP A 357 12.64 2.89 11.24
C ASP A 357 12.52 1.39 11.51
N ILE A 358 13.63 0.74 11.86
CA ILE A 358 13.72 -0.71 12.08
C ILE A 358 14.49 -1.02 13.40
N PRO A 359 14.21 -2.16 14.06
CA PRO A 359 15.01 -2.60 15.19
C PRO A 359 16.45 -2.95 14.79
N MET A 360 17.41 -2.80 15.72
CA MET A 360 18.80 -3.22 15.52
C MET A 360 18.93 -4.72 15.30
N ASP A 361 17.99 -5.50 15.79
CA ASP A 361 17.91 -6.96 15.62
C ASP A 361 16.59 -7.36 14.99
N ALA A 362 16.61 -7.76 13.73
CA ALA A 362 15.44 -8.22 12.99
C ALA A 362 15.16 -9.73 13.14
N ARG A 363 16.03 -10.49 13.82
CA ARG A 363 15.85 -11.96 13.98
C ARG A 363 14.50 -12.37 14.60
N PRO A 364 13.97 -11.67 15.62
CA PRO A 364 12.66 -12.01 16.18
C PRO A 364 11.49 -11.89 15.20
N PHE A 365 11.66 -11.11 14.12
CA PHE A 365 10.61 -10.82 13.14
C PHE A 365 10.69 -11.70 11.91
N SER A 366 11.86 -12.31 11.62
CA SER A 366 12.06 -13.18 10.44
C SER A 366 11.46 -14.58 10.62
N ALA A 367 11.35 -15.07 11.86
CA ALA A 367 10.92 -16.43 12.19
C ALA A 367 9.45 -16.53 12.63
N ALA A 368 8.67 -15.44 12.64
CA ALA A 368 7.27 -15.50 13.03
C ALA A 368 6.48 -16.31 12.00
N PRO A 369 5.85 -17.45 12.39
CA PRO A 369 5.04 -18.23 11.47
C PRO A 369 3.92 -17.35 10.93
N VAL A 370 3.60 -17.51 9.64
CA VAL A 370 2.37 -16.98 9.06
C VAL A 370 1.25 -17.64 9.86
N ALA A 371 0.50 -16.86 10.64
CA ALA A 371 -0.72 -17.36 11.25
C ALA A 371 -1.64 -17.78 10.10
N GLY A 372 -1.85 -19.12 10.01
CA GLY A 372 -2.70 -19.76 9.03
C GLY A 372 -4.16 -19.37 9.17
#